data_eea4cf2ac4b2b039cf2d4660b175554b
#
_entry.id   eea4cf2ac4b2b039cf2d4660b175554b
#
_cell.length_a   1.000
_cell.length_b   1.000
_cell.length_c   1.000
_cell.angle_alpha   90.00
_cell.angle_beta   90.00
_cell.angle_gamma   90.00
#
_symmetry.space_group_name_H-M   'P 1'
#
loop_
_entity.id
_entity.type
_entity.pdbx_description
1 polymer ?
#
loop_
_entity_poly.entity_id
_entity_poly.type
_entity_poly.pdbx_seq_one_letter_code
_entity_poly.pdbx_strand_id
1 'polypeptide(L)'
;MQTLMQYNKQTGAALVVGLILLVVITILAISGINTATTELAMARNHQNYEYAFQAAETGLEQALSQGSFSTLATAPVTQTINEHDSVTIQIQFEDSTLVPDKAFSLGVGSGIAAYHFLASAQAQSRRDISSVTDRDSTAVHTQAFYVIGPESPTL
;
A
#
# COMPACT_ATOMS: atom_id res chain seq x y z
N MET A 1 5.42 -85.67 9.21
CA MET A 1 6.61 -84.86 9.00
C MET A 1 6.16 -83.42 8.87
N GLN A 2 6.26 -82.58 9.91
CA GLN A 2 5.92 -81.19 9.84
C GLN A 2 7.21 -80.40 9.60
N THR A 3 7.26 -79.75 8.44
CA THR A 3 8.36 -78.88 8.04
C THR A 3 8.18 -77.54 8.78
N LEU A 4 9.00 -77.25 9.77
CA LEU A 4 9.04 -75.97 10.45
C LEU A 4 9.65 -74.95 9.48
N MET A 5 8.83 -73.99 8.98
CA MET A 5 9.26 -72.81 8.27
C MET A 5 10.11 -71.96 9.20
N GLN A 6 11.44 -71.91 8.96
CA GLN A 6 12.32 -70.95 9.66
C GLN A 6 12.05 -69.56 9.12
N TYR A 7 11.44 -68.74 9.95
CA TYR A 7 11.25 -67.29 9.73
C TYR A 7 12.62 -66.60 9.93
N ASN A 8 13.28 -66.28 8.82
CA ASN A 8 14.51 -65.45 8.84
C ASN A 8 14.16 -64.02 9.37
N LYS A 9 14.59 -63.68 10.54
CA LYS A 9 14.43 -62.34 11.13
C LYS A 9 15.32 -61.33 10.38
N GLN A 10 14.75 -60.57 9.47
CA GLN A 10 15.40 -59.47 8.74
C GLN A 10 15.43 -58.22 9.62
N THR A 11 16.17 -58.19 10.69
CA THR A 11 16.25 -57.03 11.61
C THR A 11 17.11 -55.89 11.09
N GLY A 12 18.09 -56.13 10.19
CA GLY A 12 18.96 -55.08 9.64
C GLY A 12 18.29 -54.21 8.58
N ALA A 13 17.43 -54.78 7.74
CA ALA A 13 16.74 -54.04 6.68
C ALA A 13 15.75 -53.01 7.20
N ALA A 14 15.05 -53.30 8.28
CA ALA A 14 14.11 -52.39 8.91
C ALA A 14 14.79 -51.11 9.45
N LEU A 15 15.99 -51.21 10.00
CA LEU A 15 16.74 -50.10 10.51
C LEU A 15 17.22 -49.17 9.37
N VAL A 16 17.67 -49.72 8.25
CA VAL A 16 18.08 -48.95 7.07
C VAL A 16 16.90 -48.21 6.45
N VAL A 17 15.77 -48.90 6.30
CA VAL A 17 14.50 -48.28 5.77
C VAL A 17 14.05 -47.17 6.72
N GLY A 18 14.10 -47.39 8.04
CA GLY A 18 13.74 -46.36 9.01
C GLY A 18 14.62 -45.12 8.94
N LEU A 19 15.96 -45.31 8.74
CA LEU A 19 16.90 -44.21 8.59
C LEU A 19 16.67 -43.41 7.30
N ILE A 20 16.42 -44.09 6.16
CA ILE A 20 16.11 -43.43 4.90
C ILE A 20 14.81 -42.63 5.03
N LEU A 21 13.78 -43.18 5.64
CA LEU A 21 12.49 -42.54 5.84
C LEU A 21 12.62 -41.29 6.73
N LEU A 22 13.43 -41.35 7.78
CA LEU A 22 13.71 -40.22 8.64
C LEU A 22 14.42 -39.10 7.86
N VAL A 23 15.41 -39.41 7.01
CA VAL A 23 16.11 -38.43 6.16
C VAL A 23 15.13 -37.77 5.21
N VAL A 24 14.27 -38.54 4.54
CA VAL A 24 13.28 -37.99 3.60
C VAL A 24 12.29 -37.05 4.29
N ILE A 25 11.75 -37.46 5.45
CA ILE A 25 10.84 -36.61 6.23
C ILE A 25 11.54 -35.34 6.70
N THR A 26 12.79 -35.43 7.12
CA THR A 26 13.57 -34.24 7.55
C THR A 26 13.76 -33.25 6.41
N ILE A 27 14.10 -33.72 5.21
CA ILE A 27 14.24 -32.86 4.02
C ILE A 27 12.89 -32.18 3.67
N LEU A 28 11.80 -32.93 3.69
CA LEU A 28 10.46 -32.38 3.43
C LEU A 28 10.07 -31.35 4.50
N ALA A 29 10.37 -31.59 5.76
CA ALA A 29 10.09 -30.65 6.85
C ALA A 29 10.86 -29.34 6.68
N ILE A 30 12.15 -29.40 6.37
CA ILE A 30 12.98 -28.21 6.15
C ILE A 30 12.45 -27.42 4.93
N SER A 31 12.09 -28.10 3.84
CA SER A 31 11.54 -27.46 2.65
C SER A 31 10.22 -26.75 2.99
N GLY A 32 9.33 -27.39 3.75
CA GLY A 32 8.07 -26.80 4.20
C GLY A 32 8.27 -25.54 5.06
N ILE A 33 9.23 -25.56 5.99
CA ILE A 33 9.55 -24.41 6.84
C ILE A 33 10.05 -23.22 5.99
N ASN A 34 10.94 -23.48 5.03
CA ASN A 34 11.45 -22.42 4.14
C ASN A 34 10.34 -21.76 3.32
N THR A 35 9.41 -22.55 2.78
CA THR A 35 8.24 -22.03 2.06
C THR A 35 7.37 -21.19 2.99
N ALA A 36 7.01 -21.70 4.15
CA ALA A 36 6.17 -21.00 5.11
C ALA A 36 6.80 -19.68 5.62
N THR A 37 8.11 -19.63 5.83
CA THR A 37 8.79 -18.38 6.23
C THR A 37 8.78 -17.34 5.12
N THR A 38 8.93 -17.76 3.87
CA THR A 38 8.85 -16.87 2.71
C THR A 38 7.43 -16.32 2.54
N GLU A 39 6.41 -17.16 2.63
CA GLU A 39 5.00 -16.74 2.55
C GLU A 39 4.66 -15.76 3.67
N LEU A 40 5.12 -15.99 4.89
CA LEU A 40 4.92 -15.08 6.01
C LEU A 40 5.60 -13.72 5.78
N ALA A 41 6.79 -13.71 5.20
CA ALA A 41 7.48 -12.47 4.86
C ALA A 41 6.71 -11.68 3.78
N MET A 42 6.20 -12.36 2.74
CA MET A 42 5.37 -11.74 1.71
C MET A 42 4.07 -11.17 2.30
N ALA A 43 3.38 -11.94 3.14
CA ALA A 43 2.15 -11.50 3.79
C ALA A 43 2.35 -10.23 4.63
N ARG A 44 3.45 -10.16 5.39
CA ARG A 44 3.82 -8.97 6.18
C ARG A 44 4.14 -7.77 5.31
N ASN A 45 4.87 -7.96 4.21
CA ASN A 45 5.16 -6.87 3.28
C ASN A 45 3.89 -6.34 2.61
N HIS A 46 2.98 -7.24 2.24
CA HIS A 46 1.68 -6.84 1.70
C HIS A 46 0.85 -6.05 2.72
N GLN A 47 0.83 -6.48 3.96
CA GLN A 47 0.14 -5.77 5.04
C GLN A 47 0.70 -4.35 5.26
N ASN A 48 2.02 -4.17 5.25
CA ASN A 48 2.63 -2.85 5.39
C ASN A 48 2.31 -1.96 4.18
N TYR A 49 2.25 -2.54 2.97
CA TYR A 49 1.82 -1.81 1.78
C TYR A 49 0.37 -1.33 1.90
N GLU A 50 -0.54 -2.18 2.38
CA GLU A 50 -1.93 -1.82 2.62
C GLU A 50 -2.07 -0.68 3.64
N TYR A 51 -1.26 -0.68 4.69
CA TYR A 51 -1.24 0.43 5.65
C TYR A 51 -0.76 1.73 5.03
N ALA A 52 0.32 1.70 4.23
CA ALA A 52 0.78 2.88 3.50
C ALA A 52 -0.29 3.39 2.53
N PHE A 53 -0.97 2.48 1.82
CA PHE A 53 -2.06 2.82 0.92
C PHE A 53 -3.21 3.52 1.65
N GLN A 54 -3.70 2.94 2.73
CA GLN A 54 -4.78 3.51 3.55
C GLN A 54 -4.38 4.86 4.16
N ALA A 55 -3.13 5.02 4.59
CA ALA A 55 -2.62 6.28 5.10
C ALA A 55 -2.60 7.36 4.01
N ALA A 56 -2.20 7.02 2.77
CA ALA A 56 -2.23 7.95 1.65
C ALA A 56 -3.66 8.41 1.31
N GLU A 57 -4.59 7.47 1.26
CA GLU A 57 -6.00 7.74 1.00
C GLU A 57 -6.62 8.61 2.10
N THR A 58 -6.40 8.24 3.37
CA THR A 58 -6.89 9.00 4.53
C THR A 58 -6.35 10.43 4.54
N GLY A 59 -5.05 10.60 4.28
CA GLY A 59 -4.43 11.92 4.22
C GLY A 59 -5.00 12.77 3.09
N LEU A 60 -5.21 12.18 1.91
CA LEU A 60 -5.80 12.85 0.77
C LEU A 60 -7.24 13.30 1.06
N GLU A 61 -8.07 12.43 1.62
CA GLU A 61 -9.44 12.73 1.99
C GLU A 61 -9.52 13.86 3.04
N GLN A 62 -8.67 13.80 4.06
CA GLN A 62 -8.58 14.85 5.07
C GLN A 62 -8.18 16.20 4.46
N ALA A 63 -7.20 16.23 3.55
CA ALA A 63 -6.79 17.46 2.89
C ALA A 63 -7.90 18.05 2.01
N LEU A 64 -8.61 17.20 1.28
CA LEU A 64 -9.74 17.63 0.44
C LEU A 64 -10.94 18.12 1.27
N SER A 65 -11.17 17.51 2.43
CA SER A 65 -12.27 17.90 3.33
C SER A 65 -12.09 19.27 3.97
N GLN A 66 -10.85 19.79 4.05
CA GLN A 66 -10.57 21.12 4.57
C GLN A 66 -11.16 22.24 3.68
N GLY A 67 -11.38 21.97 2.41
CA GLY A 67 -12.13 22.86 1.49
C GLY A 67 -11.48 24.18 1.17
N SER A 68 -10.23 24.43 1.58
CA SER A 68 -9.47 25.65 1.29
C SER A 68 -8.32 25.36 0.34
N PHE A 69 -8.49 25.81 -0.92
CA PHE A 69 -7.47 25.58 -1.95
C PHE A 69 -6.95 26.90 -2.47
N SER A 70 -5.61 26.98 -2.63
CA SER A 70 -4.94 28.17 -3.11
C SER A 70 -4.47 27.96 -4.56
N THR A 71 -4.65 28.98 -5.40
CA THR A 71 -4.08 29.00 -6.74
C THR A 71 -2.59 29.34 -6.73
N LEU A 72 -2.06 29.74 -5.57
CA LEU A 72 -0.63 29.94 -5.37
C LEU A 72 0.04 28.62 -4.99
N ALA A 73 1.31 28.47 -5.33
CA ALA A 73 2.08 27.29 -4.93
C ALA A 73 2.09 27.15 -3.41
N THR A 74 1.61 26.01 -2.93
CA THR A 74 1.59 25.67 -1.50
C THR A 74 2.71 24.69 -1.17
N ALA A 75 3.31 24.84 0.00
CA ALA A 75 4.30 23.88 0.48
C ALA A 75 3.60 22.54 0.82
N PRO A 76 4.29 21.39 0.62
CA PRO A 76 3.77 20.10 1.05
C PRO A 76 3.52 20.09 2.57
N VAL A 77 2.44 19.48 3.00
CA VAL A 77 2.08 19.31 4.39
C VAL A 77 2.31 17.87 4.79
N THR A 78 3.17 17.66 5.79
CA THR A 78 3.38 16.32 6.34
C THR A 78 2.52 16.12 7.59
N GLN A 79 1.77 15.05 7.61
CA GLN A 79 0.88 14.67 8.69
C GLN A 79 1.21 13.26 9.17
N THR A 80 1.19 13.06 10.48
CA THR A 80 1.33 11.74 11.09
C THR A 80 -0.06 11.17 11.34
N ILE A 81 -0.36 10.02 10.75
CA ILE A 81 -1.64 9.33 10.91
C ILE A 81 -1.61 8.51 12.22
N ASN A 82 -0.51 7.80 12.44
CA ASN A 82 -0.23 7.06 13.68
C ASN A 82 1.28 6.96 13.89
N GLU A 83 1.73 6.19 14.89
CA GLU A 83 3.16 6.06 15.23
C GLU A 83 4.02 5.50 14.08
N HIS A 84 3.44 4.68 13.23
CA HIS A 84 4.12 4.01 12.11
C HIS A 84 3.89 4.70 10.77
N ASP A 85 2.75 5.37 10.59
CA ASP A 85 2.30 5.86 9.30
C ASP A 85 2.32 7.38 9.24
N SER A 86 3.01 7.90 8.25
CA SER A 86 3.07 9.32 7.92
C SER A 86 2.71 9.56 6.46
N VAL A 87 2.07 10.69 6.17
CA VAL A 87 1.68 11.10 4.84
C VAL A 87 2.15 12.52 4.55
N THR A 88 2.68 12.74 3.38
CA THR A 88 3.01 14.06 2.85
C THR A 88 2.07 14.37 1.70
N ILE A 89 1.32 15.46 1.83
CA ILE A 89 0.27 15.86 0.91
C ILE A 89 0.69 17.14 0.22
N GLN A 90 0.53 17.18 -1.10
CA GLN A 90 0.74 18.36 -1.90
C GLN A 90 -0.46 18.59 -2.81
N ILE A 91 -1.03 19.81 -2.77
CA ILE A 91 -2.11 20.21 -3.66
C ILE A 91 -1.54 21.31 -4.56
N GLN A 92 -1.61 21.09 -5.86
CA GLN A 92 -1.11 22.01 -6.87
C GLN A 92 -2.27 22.51 -7.74
N PHE A 93 -2.28 23.80 -8.01
CA PHE A 93 -3.15 24.38 -9.01
C PHE A 93 -2.57 24.08 -10.38
N GLU A 94 -3.39 23.59 -11.31
CA GLU A 94 -2.98 23.24 -12.67
C GLU A 94 -3.40 24.31 -13.66
N ASP A 95 -4.71 24.58 -13.72
CA ASP A 95 -5.29 25.49 -14.72
C ASP A 95 -6.67 25.96 -14.27
N SER A 96 -7.20 26.98 -14.97
CA SER A 96 -8.58 27.44 -14.81
C SER A 96 -9.30 27.48 -16.16
N THR A 97 -10.51 26.96 -16.19
CA THR A 97 -11.35 26.97 -17.38
C THR A 97 -12.63 27.75 -17.12
N LEU A 98 -13.05 28.52 -18.12
CA LEU A 98 -14.34 29.20 -18.04
C LEU A 98 -15.48 28.19 -18.08
N VAL A 99 -16.43 28.34 -17.16
CA VAL A 99 -17.63 27.51 -17.17
C VAL A 99 -18.62 28.03 -18.21
N PRO A 100 -19.06 27.19 -19.17
CA PRO A 100 -20.00 27.62 -20.19
C PRO A 100 -21.34 28.10 -19.59
N ASP A 101 -21.84 29.26 -20.00
CA ASP A 101 -23.07 29.92 -19.51
C ASP A 101 -24.31 29.03 -19.48
N LYS A 102 -24.41 28.10 -20.43
CA LYS A 102 -25.55 27.19 -20.53
C LYS A 102 -25.72 26.24 -19.33
N ALA A 103 -24.63 25.98 -18.58
CA ALA A 103 -24.69 25.12 -17.42
C ALA A 103 -25.33 25.79 -16.20
N PHE A 104 -25.28 27.13 -16.11
CA PHE A 104 -25.72 27.88 -14.92
C PHE A 104 -26.74 28.99 -15.23
N SER A 105 -27.20 29.15 -16.46
CA SER A 105 -28.19 30.18 -16.90
C SER A 105 -27.83 31.63 -16.54
N LEU A 106 -26.58 31.93 -16.37
CA LEU A 106 -26.10 33.25 -15.94
C LEU A 106 -25.43 33.98 -17.10
N GLY A 107 -26.10 34.42 -18.11
CA GLY A 107 -25.66 35.32 -19.18
C GLY A 107 -24.22 35.22 -19.71
N VAL A 108 -23.90 35.86 -20.82
CA VAL A 108 -22.57 35.85 -21.42
C VAL A 108 -21.55 36.51 -20.49
N GLY A 109 -20.47 35.79 -20.12
CA GLY A 109 -19.44 36.28 -19.22
C GLY A 109 -19.87 36.17 -17.74
N SER A 110 -20.32 34.98 -17.34
CA SER A 110 -20.85 34.72 -15.99
C SER A 110 -19.90 35.05 -14.86
N GLY A 111 -18.62 35.29 -15.16
CA GLY A 111 -17.59 35.50 -14.13
C GLY A 111 -17.34 34.28 -13.23
N ILE A 112 -17.67 33.09 -13.75
CA ILE A 112 -17.46 31.80 -13.04
C ILE A 112 -16.41 30.99 -13.78
N ALA A 113 -15.43 30.50 -13.03
CA ALA A 113 -14.37 29.62 -13.54
C ALA A 113 -14.32 28.32 -12.73
N ALA A 114 -13.92 27.25 -13.38
CA ALA A 114 -13.51 26.01 -12.73
C ALA A 114 -11.98 26.01 -12.58
N TYR A 115 -11.54 25.94 -11.34
CA TYR A 115 -10.12 25.87 -10.98
C TYR A 115 -9.74 24.41 -10.81
N HIS A 116 -8.81 23.92 -11.61
CA HIS A 116 -8.36 22.54 -11.62
C HIS A 116 -7.16 22.36 -10.71
N PHE A 117 -7.20 21.35 -9.88
CA PHE A 117 -6.15 21.03 -8.93
C PHE A 117 -5.75 19.57 -9.06
N LEU A 118 -4.47 19.33 -8.81
CA LEU A 118 -3.90 18.00 -8.65
C LEU A 118 -3.46 17.83 -7.21
N ALA A 119 -4.08 16.89 -6.49
CA ALA A 119 -3.67 16.52 -5.15
C ALA A 119 -2.88 15.22 -5.20
N SER A 120 -1.72 15.18 -4.56
CA SER A 120 -0.89 14.02 -4.43
C SER A 120 -0.58 13.78 -2.96
N ALA A 121 -0.78 12.56 -2.48
CA ALA A 121 -0.47 12.11 -1.15
C ALA A 121 0.54 10.98 -1.22
N GLN A 122 1.70 11.19 -0.63
CA GLN A 122 2.74 10.17 -0.48
C GLN A 122 2.78 9.72 0.97
N ALA A 123 2.41 8.48 1.22
CA ALA A 123 2.45 7.90 2.55
C ALA A 123 3.60 6.91 2.69
N GLN A 124 4.09 6.80 3.90
CA GLN A 124 5.10 5.85 4.32
C GLN A 124 4.61 5.12 5.57
N SER A 125 4.63 3.79 5.52
CA SER A 125 4.40 2.92 6.67
C SER A 125 5.74 2.34 7.12
N ARG A 126 6.15 2.68 8.35
CA ARG A 126 7.43 2.25 8.94
C ARG A 126 7.22 1.00 9.78
N ARG A 127 8.10 0.06 9.63
CA ARG A 127 8.14 -1.11 10.48
C ARG A 127 8.75 -0.82 11.84
N ASP A 128 9.78 0.01 11.87
CA ASP A 128 10.46 0.48 13.07
C ASP A 128 10.32 2.00 13.18
N ILE A 129 9.80 2.48 14.31
CA ILE A 129 9.59 3.91 14.57
C ILE A 129 10.93 4.65 14.63
N SER A 130 11.98 3.97 15.10
CA SER A 130 13.28 4.58 15.38
C SER A 130 14.20 4.68 14.15
N SER A 131 13.98 3.88 13.11
CA SER A 131 14.86 3.83 11.94
C SER A 131 14.13 3.53 10.65
N VAL A 132 14.56 4.17 9.57
CA VAL A 132 14.12 3.82 8.20
C VAL A 132 14.77 2.50 7.81
N THR A 133 13.97 1.54 7.37
CA THR A 133 14.44 0.22 6.97
C THR A 133 14.07 -0.08 5.52
N ASP A 134 14.75 -1.05 4.90
CA ASP A 134 14.43 -1.59 3.58
C ASP A 134 13.08 -2.33 3.51
N ARG A 135 12.41 -2.46 4.65
CA ARG A 135 11.11 -3.13 4.82
C ARG A 135 9.96 -2.16 5.02
N ASP A 136 10.24 -0.86 4.98
CA ASP A 136 9.22 0.18 5.01
C ASP A 136 8.49 0.20 3.66
N SER A 137 7.20 0.45 3.71
CA SER A 137 6.37 0.51 2.51
C SER A 137 5.96 1.94 2.23
N THR A 138 5.87 2.27 0.94
CA THR A 138 5.41 3.58 0.47
C THR A 138 4.27 3.41 -0.53
N ALA A 139 3.31 4.31 -0.46
CA ALA A 139 2.24 4.41 -1.45
C ALA A 139 2.05 5.86 -1.87
N VAL A 140 1.68 6.06 -3.13
CA VAL A 140 1.38 7.38 -3.69
C VAL A 140 -0.02 7.34 -4.29
N HIS A 141 -0.87 8.25 -3.83
CA HIS A 141 -2.18 8.50 -4.38
C HIS A 141 -2.22 9.86 -5.05
N THR A 142 -2.84 9.93 -6.23
CA THR A 142 -2.98 11.18 -6.97
C THR A 142 -4.44 11.31 -7.41
N GLN A 143 -5.04 12.47 -7.13
CA GLN A 143 -6.42 12.76 -7.48
C GLN A 143 -6.50 14.15 -8.11
N ALA A 144 -7.11 14.23 -9.29
CA ALA A 144 -7.49 15.49 -9.88
C ALA A 144 -8.91 15.87 -9.47
N PHE A 145 -9.13 17.14 -9.15
CA PHE A 145 -10.44 17.68 -8.83
C PHE A 145 -10.55 19.12 -9.29
N TYR A 146 -11.75 19.67 -9.28
CA TYR A 146 -11.97 21.07 -9.61
C TYR A 146 -12.88 21.74 -8.57
N VAL A 147 -12.70 23.03 -8.42
CA VAL A 147 -13.52 23.89 -7.57
C VAL A 147 -14.11 25.00 -8.43
N ILE A 148 -15.40 25.24 -8.30
CA ILE A 148 -16.07 26.31 -9.00
C ILE A 148 -16.04 27.55 -8.13
N GLY A 149 -15.57 28.66 -8.69
CA GLY A 149 -15.47 29.94 -8.01
C GLY A 149 -15.63 31.12 -8.94
N PRO A 150 -15.65 32.35 -8.41
CA PRO A 150 -15.66 33.55 -9.24
C PRO A 150 -14.41 33.59 -10.10
N GLU A 151 -14.55 34.06 -11.34
CA GLU A 151 -13.41 34.33 -12.20
C GLU A 151 -12.52 35.38 -11.54
N SER A 152 -11.29 35.02 -11.19
CA SER A 152 -10.32 36.00 -10.70
C SER A 152 -9.86 36.84 -11.87
N PRO A 153 -9.91 38.17 -11.79
CA PRO A 153 -9.32 38.99 -12.85
C PRO A 153 -7.84 38.62 -12.93
N THR A 154 -7.41 38.21 -14.13
CA THR A 154 -5.99 37.96 -14.40
C THR A 154 -5.22 39.26 -14.10
N LEU A 155 -4.38 39.15 -13.06
CA LEU A 155 -3.40 40.19 -12.77
C LEU A 155 -2.26 40.16 -13.79
#